data_8481a7a2f83e91bc8e2bc028d2698e1f
#
_entry.id   8481a7a2f83e91bc8e2bc028d2698e1f
#
_cell.length_a   1.000
_cell.length_b   1.000
_cell.length_c   1.000
_cell.angle_alpha   90.00
_cell.angle_beta   90.00
_cell.angle_gamma   90.00
#
_symmetry.space_group_name_H-M   'P 1'
#
loop_
_entity.id
_entity.type
_entity.pdbx_description
1 polymer ?
#
loop_
_entity_poly.entity_id
_entity_poly.type
_entity_poly.pdbx_seq_one_letter_code
_entity_poly.pdbx_strand_id
1 'polypeptide(L)'
;FSYFSEIPLLTRLANKITNTNTDLPSNISVRSEFAYLKSSKPRSSGYDSSSSVYLDDFEGTQNKLDLRDFLSWKLSSVPVGYKGYDFGNNDLRSGFNRAKLSWYTIDPLFYGSRKPSDIDNNEISKNSTRRIYIDEIFPQVDLYQGESRVQTTLDLTYYPNERGPYNNNLAENFNEKIDENWAGIFRKINTT
;
A
#
# COMPACT_ATOMS: atom_id res chain seq x y z
N PHE A 1 19.22 7.01 -16.50
CA PHE A 1 19.65 6.27 -17.69
C PHE A 1 20.51 5.08 -17.26
N SER A 2 20.17 3.87 -17.71
CA SER A 2 20.98 2.68 -17.47
C SER A 2 21.34 2.04 -18.80
N TYR A 3 22.62 1.70 -18.97
CA TYR A 3 23.14 1.02 -20.13
C TYR A 3 23.89 -0.24 -19.69
N PHE A 4 23.60 -1.35 -20.33
CA PHE A 4 24.28 -2.62 -20.11
C PHE A 4 24.75 -3.16 -21.45
N SER A 5 26.00 -3.58 -21.53
CA SER A 5 26.54 -4.21 -22.73
C SER A 5 27.60 -5.26 -22.38
N GLU A 6 27.58 -6.36 -23.07
CA GLU A 6 28.64 -7.37 -23.03
C GLU A 6 29.79 -6.94 -23.95
N ILE A 7 31.00 -7.01 -23.46
CA ILE A 7 32.21 -6.64 -24.20
C ILE A 7 33.19 -7.83 -24.27
N PRO A 8 33.06 -8.69 -25.26
CA PRO A 8 33.93 -9.86 -25.42
C PRO A 8 35.41 -9.53 -25.58
N LEU A 9 35.71 -8.29 -26.03
CA LEU A 9 37.07 -7.78 -26.18
C LEU A 9 37.80 -7.66 -24.84
N LEU A 10 37.07 -7.29 -23.76
CA LEU A 10 37.65 -7.20 -22.41
C LEU A 10 38.07 -8.58 -21.90
N THR A 11 37.23 -9.59 -22.13
CA THR A 11 37.56 -10.98 -21.75
C THR A 11 38.80 -11.47 -22.47
N ARG A 12 38.96 -11.18 -23.78
CA ARG A 12 40.13 -11.53 -24.57
C ARG A 12 41.40 -10.80 -24.09
N LEU A 13 41.23 -9.54 -23.65
CA LEU A 13 42.36 -8.74 -23.14
C LEU A 13 42.79 -9.24 -21.74
N ALA A 14 41.85 -9.55 -20.87
CA ALA A 14 42.10 -10.14 -19.56
C ALA A 14 42.86 -11.47 -19.67
N ASN A 15 42.46 -12.34 -20.59
CA ASN A 15 43.11 -13.61 -20.83
C ASN A 15 44.54 -13.47 -21.42
N LYS A 16 44.86 -12.31 -21.98
CA LYS A 16 46.24 -12.04 -22.48
C LYS A 16 47.19 -11.49 -21.43
N ILE A 17 46.64 -10.76 -20.45
CA ILE A 17 47.48 -10.00 -19.47
C ILE A 17 47.66 -10.82 -18.20
N THR A 18 46.70 -11.61 -17.81
CA THR A 18 46.70 -12.43 -16.61
C THR A 18 46.84 -13.89 -16.98
N ASN A 19 47.54 -14.68 -16.17
CA ASN A 19 47.67 -16.12 -16.37
C ASN A 19 46.35 -16.88 -16.05
N THR A 20 45.21 -16.22 -16.27
CA THR A 20 43.87 -16.68 -16.06
C THR A 20 43.22 -16.93 -17.42
N ASN A 21 42.65 -18.13 -17.57
CA ASN A 21 41.85 -18.49 -18.73
C ASN A 21 40.38 -18.55 -18.26
N THR A 22 39.58 -17.54 -18.62
CA THR A 22 38.18 -17.47 -18.23
C THR A 22 37.32 -17.36 -19.49
N ASP A 23 36.25 -18.17 -19.54
CA ASP A 23 35.23 -18.15 -20.59
C ASP A 23 34.02 -17.26 -20.21
N LEU A 24 34.03 -16.64 -19.01
CA LEU A 24 32.96 -15.77 -18.57
C LEU A 24 32.96 -14.46 -19.36
N PRO A 25 31.80 -14.05 -19.92
CA PRO A 25 31.71 -12.80 -20.66
C PRO A 25 31.92 -11.59 -19.73
N SER A 26 32.80 -10.68 -20.12
CA SER A 26 32.93 -9.41 -19.43
C SER A 26 31.80 -8.49 -19.83
N ASN A 27 31.19 -7.86 -18.85
CA ASN A 27 30.12 -6.88 -19.05
C ASN A 27 30.46 -5.53 -18.47
N ILE A 28 29.89 -4.49 -19.03
CA ILE A 28 29.96 -3.14 -18.49
C ILE A 28 28.55 -2.62 -18.24
N SER A 29 28.33 -2.12 -17.04
CA SER A 29 27.07 -1.45 -16.69
C SER A 29 27.38 -0.01 -16.30
N VAL A 30 26.68 0.93 -16.93
CA VAL A 30 26.78 2.36 -16.62
C VAL A 30 25.42 2.84 -16.18
N ARG A 31 25.36 3.40 -14.99
CA ARG A 31 24.16 4.10 -14.48
C ARG A 31 24.53 5.55 -14.29
N SER A 32 23.73 6.44 -14.87
CA SER A 32 23.88 7.88 -14.68
C SER A 32 22.53 8.52 -14.39
N GLU A 33 22.52 9.37 -13.40
CA GLU A 33 21.37 10.20 -13.03
C GLU A 33 21.78 11.66 -13.21
N PHE A 34 20.92 12.43 -13.85
CA PHE A 34 21.14 13.86 -14.07
C PHE A 34 19.90 14.60 -13.57
N ALA A 35 20.08 15.47 -12.60
CA ALA A 35 19.06 16.37 -12.12
C ALA A 35 19.48 17.82 -12.39
N TYR A 36 18.57 18.60 -12.95
CA TYR A 36 18.77 20.02 -13.21
C TYR A 36 17.66 20.83 -12.55
N LEU A 37 18.02 21.68 -11.60
CA LEU A 37 17.12 22.59 -10.92
C LEU A 37 17.29 24.00 -11.48
N LYS A 38 16.20 24.58 -12.01
CA LYS A 38 16.17 25.98 -12.43
C LYS A 38 15.21 26.74 -11.51
N SER A 39 15.74 27.70 -10.77
CA SER A 39 14.92 28.61 -10.00
C SER A 39 14.00 29.43 -10.89
N SER A 40 12.73 29.49 -10.58
CA SER A 40 11.77 30.37 -11.28
C SER A 40 11.20 31.39 -10.30
N LYS A 41 11.03 32.61 -10.80
CA LYS A 41 10.35 33.68 -10.03
C LYS A 41 8.85 33.53 -10.19
N PRO A 42 8.07 33.53 -9.10
CA PRO A 42 6.61 33.52 -9.21
C PRO A 42 6.14 34.84 -9.87
N ARG A 43 5.23 34.69 -10.82
CA ARG A 43 4.63 35.84 -11.55
C ARG A 43 3.43 36.47 -10.84
N SER A 44 3.20 36.14 -9.58
CA SER A 44 2.05 36.71 -8.85
C SER A 44 2.36 38.12 -8.37
N SER A 45 1.50 39.01 -8.79
CA SER A 45 1.53 40.45 -8.41
C SER A 45 1.26 40.53 -6.89
N GLY A 46 2.28 40.85 -6.10
CA GLY A 46 2.16 41.08 -4.66
C GLY A 46 3.28 40.54 -3.80
N TYR A 47 4.19 39.77 -4.36
CA TYR A 47 5.39 39.32 -3.67
C TYR A 47 6.63 40.02 -4.21
N ASP A 48 7.54 40.37 -3.30
CA ASP A 48 8.80 41.02 -3.63
C ASP A 48 9.55 40.23 -4.70
N SER A 49 9.99 40.92 -5.73
CA SER A 49 10.67 40.35 -6.91
C SER A 49 12.01 39.68 -6.59
N SER A 50 12.42 39.67 -5.32
CA SER A 50 13.64 39.04 -4.83
C SER A 50 13.43 37.62 -4.28
N SER A 51 12.20 37.16 -4.11
CA SER A 51 11.94 35.80 -3.63
C SER A 51 12.02 34.78 -4.74
N SER A 52 12.93 33.83 -4.62
CA SER A 52 13.01 32.63 -5.44
C SER A 52 12.44 31.44 -4.67
N VAL A 53 11.57 30.67 -5.31
CA VAL A 53 11.08 29.41 -4.76
C VAL A 53 12.05 28.31 -5.18
N TYR A 54 12.70 27.70 -4.21
CA TYR A 54 13.48 26.48 -4.40
C TYR A 54 12.59 25.29 -4.04
N LEU A 55 12.44 24.37 -4.96
CA LEU A 55 11.98 23.04 -4.61
C LEU A 55 13.25 22.27 -4.16
N ASP A 56 13.51 22.33 -2.88
CA ASP A 56 14.63 21.63 -2.28
C ASP A 56 14.17 20.23 -1.89
N ASP A 57 14.99 19.26 -2.23
CA ASP A 57 14.89 17.87 -1.80
C ASP A 57 13.75 17.02 -2.40
N PHE A 58 13.94 16.56 -3.62
CA PHE A 58 13.13 15.49 -4.22
C PHE A 58 13.30 14.13 -3.53
N GLU A 59 14.31 13.93 -2.72
CA GLU A 59 14.66 12.65 -2.10
C GLU A 59 14.39 12.60 -0.60
N GLY A 60 14.32 13.74 0.10
CA GLY A 60 14.30 13.79 1.57
C GLY A 60 12.92 13.67 2.22
N THR A 61 11.84 13.93 1.50
CA THR A 61 10.48 13.96 2.07
C THR A 61 9.58 12.82 1.60
N GLN A 62 10.11 11.60 1.57
CA GLN A 62 9.25 10.43 1.36
C GLN A 62 8.55 10.08 2.67
N ASN A 63 7.39 10.66 2.91
CA ASN A 63 6.48 10.17 3.95
C ASN A 63 5.92 8.81 3.52
N LYS A 64 6.53 7.74 4.00
CA LYS A 64 6.00 6.39 3.80
C LYS A 64 4.77 6.20 4.68
N LEU A 65 3.61 6.09 4.05
CA LEU A 65 2.37 5.75 4.72
C LEU A 65 2.16 4.24 4.62
N ASP A 66 2.35 3.51 5.71
CA ASP A 66 2.02 2.08 5.75
C ASP A 66 0.52 1.88 5.93
N LEU A 67 -0.17 1.50 4.86
CA LEU A 67 -1.62 1.28 4.86
C LEU A 67 -2.03 -0.04 5.53
N ARG A 68 -1.09 -0.92 5.84
CA ARG A 68 -1.36 -2.26 6.41
C ARG A 68 -1.59 -2.23 7.92
N ASP A 69 -1.16 -1.17 8.59
CA ASP A 69 -1.37 -1.01 10.03
C ASP A 69 -2.87 -0.82 10.33
N PHE A 70 -3.52 -1.90 10.77
CA PHE A 70 -4.97 -1.92 11.04
C PHE A 70 -5.36 -1.02 12.22
N LEU A 71 -4.45 -0.73 13.15
CA LEU A 71 -4.71 0.15 14.30
C LEU A 71 -4.83 1.63 13.90
N SER A 72 -4.25 2.02 12.78
CA SER A 72 -4.30 3.38 12.26
C SER A 72 -5.62 3.75 11.60
N TRP A 73 -6.44 2.75 11.30
CA TRP A 73 -7.73 2.94 10.66
C TRP A 73 -8.84 3.16 11.69
N LYS A 74 -9.76 4.02 11.36
CA LYS A 74 -10.93 4.36 12.18
C LYS A 74 -12.19 4.26 11.35
N LEU A 75 -13.32 4.06 12.04
CA LEU A 75 -14.63 4.01 11.38
C LEU A 75 -14.94 5.37 10.75
N SER A 76 -15.33 5.37 9.47
CA SER A 76 -15.67 6.59 8.75
C SER A 76 -17.06 7.12 9.11
N SER A 77 -17.29 8.42 8.85
CA SER A 77 -18.63 8.99 8.75
C SER A 77 -19.33 8.52 7.46
N VAL A 78 -20.60 8.85 7.33
CA VAL A 78 -21.37 8.55 6.12
C VAL A 78 -20.72 9.20 4.89
N PRO A 79 -20.55 8.48 3.77
CA PRO A 79 -19.98 9.04 2.55
C PRO A 79 -20.93 10.08 1.91
N VAL A 80 -20.31 11.03 1.22
CA VAL A 80 -21.05 12.04 0.44
C VAL A 80 -21.93 11.36 -0.61
N GLY A 81 -23.18 11.79 -0.70
CA GLY A 81 -24.16 11.24 -1.64
C GLY A 81 -24.86 9.96 -1.18
N TYR A 82 -24.47 9.39 -0.04
CA TYR A 82 -25.22 8.27 0.55
C TYR A 82 -26.39 8.77 1.40
N LYS A 83 -27.39 7.92 1.50
CA LYS A 83 -28.58 8.19 2.34
C LYS A 83 -28.16 8.43 3.79
N GLY A 84 -28.58 9.53 4.35
CA GLY A 84 -28.21 9.96 5.70
C GLY A 84 -27.08 11.00 5.73
N TYR A 85 -26.42 11.29 4.61
CA TYR A 85 -25.39 12.32 4.56
C TYR A 85 -25.95 13.71 4.92
N ASP A 86 -27.15 14.03 4.47
CA ASP A 86 -27.80 15.33 4.67
C ASP A 86 -28.29 15.57 6.12
N PHE A 87 -28.28 14.54 6.98
CA PHE A 87 -28.72 14.69 8.38
C PHE A 87 -27.68 15.40 9.26
N GLY A 88 -26.45 15.55 8.79
CA GLY A 88 -25.38 16.22 9.53
C GLY A 88 -24.74 15.36 10.63
N ASN A 89 -23.67 15.90 11.23
CA ASN A 89 -22.78 15.14 12.12
C ASN A 89 -23.38 14.77 13.47
N ASN A 90 -24.42 15.46 13.93
CA ASN A 90 -25.04 15.24 15.23
C ASN A 90 -26.37 14.44 15.16
N ASP A 91 -26.75 13.98 13.97
CA ASP A 91 -27.96 13.21 13.79
C ASP A 91 -27.65 11.71 13.71
N LEU A 92 -28.20 10.94 14.63
CA LEU A 92 -28.01 9.48 14.68
C LEU A 92 -28.50 8.78 13.41
N ARG A 93 -29.44 9.40 12.68
CA ARG A 93 -29.94 8.86 11.41
C ARG A 93 -28.87 8.75 10.33
N SER A 94 -27.81 9.53 10.43
CA SER A 94 -26.66 9.41 9.53
C SER A 94 -26.02 8.01 9.54
N GLY A 95 -26.19 7.27 10.64
CA GLY A 95 -25.68 5.91 10.77
C GLY A 95 -26.66 4.80 10.41
N PHE A 96 -27.89 5.12 10.02
CA PHE A 96 -28.96 4.11 9.89
C PHE A 96 -28.71 3.03 8.83
N ASN A 97 -27.98 3.37 7.78
CA ASN A 97 -27.63 2.43 6.72
C ASN A 97 -26.20 1.88 6.87
N ARG A 98 -25.58 2.12 8.02
CA ARG A 98 -24.22 1.59 8.25
C ARG A 98 -24.27 0.10 8.47
N ALA A 99 -23.62 -0.64 7.59
CA ALA A 99 -23.41 -2.07 7.71
C ALA A 99 -22.14 -2.39 8.50
N LYS A 100 -21.98 -3.63 8.87
CA LYS A 100 -20.81 -4.12 9.59
C LYS A 100 -19.61 -4.23 8.65
N LEU A 101 -18.50 -3.69 9.08
CA LEU A 101 -17.19 -3.82 8.44
C LEU A 101 -16.17 -4.22 9.49
N SER A 102 -15.42 -5.24 9.21
CA SER A 102 -14.27 -5.67 10.02
C SER A 102 -13.00 -5.44 9.22
N TRP A 103 -11.97 -4.91 9.88
CA TRP A 103 -10.64 -4.80 9.29
C TRP A 103 -9.61 -5.33 10.29
N TYR A 104 -8.66 -6.10 9.79
CA TYR A 104 -7.74 -6.85 10.61
C TYR A 104 -6.51 -7.27 9.81
N THR A 105 -5.58 -7.88 10.48
CA THR A 105 -4.47 -8.62 9.89
C THR A 105 -4.54 -10.05 10.40
N ILE A 106 -4.44 -11.03 9.51
CA ILE A 106 -4.44 -12.44 9.91
C ILE A 106 -3.11 -12.76 10.58
N ASP A 107 -3.18 -13.23 11.82
CA ASP A 107 -1.99 -13.57 12.60
C ASP A 107 -1.23 -14.73 11.93
N PRO A 108 0.09 -14.62 11.76
CA PRO A 108 0.95 -15.68 11.24
C PRO A 108 0.83 -17.02 11.96
N LEU A 109 0.37 -17.02 13.21
CA LEU A 109 0.12 -18.24 13.99
C LEU A 109 -0.84 -19.20 13.28
N PHE A 110 -1.84 -18.68 12.59
CA PHE A 110 -2.83 -19.49 11.86
C PHE A 110 -2.23 -20.31 10.70
N TYR A 111 -1.05 -19.96 10.24
CA TYR A 111 -0.38 -20.65 9.13
C TYR A 111 0.75 -21.57 9.63
N GLY A 112 1.04 -21.56 10.93
CA GLY A 112 2.13 -22.33 11.53
C GLY A 112 1.70 -23.64 12.16
N SER A 113 2.65 -24.32 12.76
CA SER A 113 2.42 -25.57 13.50
C SER A 113 1.57 -25.40 14.76
N ARG A 114 1.44 -24.16 15.25
CA ARG A 114 0.62 -23.81 16.43
C ARG A 114 -0.81 -23.39 16.05
N LYS A 115 -1.20 -23.63 14.82
CA LYS A 115 -2.57 -23.38 14.34
C LYS A 115 -3.58 -24.15 15.20
N PRO A 116 -4.70 -23.53 15.63
CA PRO A 116 -5.80 -24.26 16.27
C PRO A 116 -6.28 -25.44 15.43
N SER A 117 -6.61 -26.55 16.07
CA SER A 117 -6.97 -27.81 15.40
C SER A 117 -8.29 -27.78 14.66
N ASP A 118 -9.17 -26.85 15.04
CA ASP A 118 -10.50 -26.63 14.46
C ASP A 118 -10.46 -25.82 13.16
N ILE A 119 -9.30 -25.25 12.81
CA ILE A 119 -9.13 -24.52 11.55
C ILE A 119 -8.54 -25.45 10.49
N ASP A 120 -9.33 -25.73 9.46
CA ASP A 120 -8.90 -26.56 8.34
C ASP A 120 -7.87 -25.82 7.43
N ASN A 121 -7.02 -26.61 6.79
CA ASN A 121 -6.08 -26.12 5.80
C ASN A 121 -6.78 -25.52 4.57
N ASN A 122 -7.96 -26.01 4.24
CA ASN A 122 -8.77 -25.43 3.16
C ASN A 122 -9.22 -24.00 3.47
N GLU A 123 -9.47 -23.68 4.74
CA GLU A 123 -9.85 -22.32 5.15
C GLU A 123 -8.70 -21.32 4.95
N ILE A 124 -7.48 -21.71 5.30
CA ILE A 124 -6.31 -20.84 5.17
C ILE A 124 -5.72 -20.79 3.74
N SER A 125 -6.25 -21.64 2.84
CA SER A 125 -5.85 -21.67 1.42
C SER A 125 -6.74 -20.81 0.52
N LYS A 126 -7.88 -20.34 1.01
CA LYS A 126 -8.80 -19.49 0.25
C LYS A 126 -8.14 -18.18 -0.13
N ASN A 127 -8.50 -17.61 -1.27
CA ASN A 127 -7.96 -16.32 -1.72
C ASN A 127 -8.14 -15.19 -0.70
N SER A 128 -9.17 -15.26 0.13
CA SER A 128 -9.46 -14.28 1.18
C SER A 128 -8.64 -14.45 2.46
N THR A 129 -7.94 -15.58 2.64
CA THR A 129 -7.25 -15.91 3.89
C THR A 129 -5.84 -16.39 3.71
N ARG A 130 -5.43 -16.76 2.49
CA ARG A 130 -4.10 -17.30 2.21
C ARG A 130 -2.99 -16.28 2.46
N ARG A 131 -1.80 -16.76 2.73
CA ARG A 131 -0.60 -15.92 2.74
C ARG A 131 -0.36 -15.29 1.37
N ILE A 132 0.07 -14.05 1.39
CA ILE A 132 0.55 -13.34 0.22
C ILE A 132 2.07 -13.27 0.28
N TYR A 133 2.73 -13.57 -0.82
CA TYR A 133 4.18 -13.54 -0.91
C TYR A 133 4.64 -12.31 -1.67
N ILE A 134 5.82 -11.78 -1.30
CA ILE A 134 6.38 -10.56 -1.90
C ILE A 134 6.60 -10.76 -3.40
N ASP A 135 7.06 -11.92 -3.81
CA ASP A 135 7.31 -12.28 -5.20
C ASP A 135 6.04 -12.35 -6.06
N GLU A 136 4.85 -12.55 -5.44
CA GLU A 136 3.58 -12.44 -6.16
C GLU A 136 3.22 -10.99 -6.52
N ILE A 137 3.60 -10.04 -5.65
CA ILE A 137 3.27 -8.61 -5.83
C ILE A 137 4.40 -7.89 -6.56
N PHE A 138 5.63 -8.22 -6.22
CA PHE A 138 6.84 -7.58 -6.73
C PHE A 138 7.82 -8.63 -7.27
N PRO A 139 7.57 -9.21 -8.44
CA PRO A 139 8.39 -10.29 -8.98
C PRO A 139 9.83 -9.88 -9.31
N GLN A 140 10.13 -8.58 -9.29
CA GLN A 140 11.47 -8.03 -9.58
C GLN A 140 12.30 -7.77 -8.31
N VAL A 141 11.73 -8.01 -7.12
CA VAL A 141 12.43 -7.78 -5.87
C VAL A 141 13.19 -9.03 -5.46
N ASP A 142 14.51 -8.93 -5.45
CA ASP A 142 15.37 -9.95 -4.88
C ASP A 142 15.41 -9.79 -3.36
N LEU A 143 14.99 -10.82 -2.64
CA LEU A 143 15.04 -10.86 -1.19
C LEU A 143 16.40 -11.37 -0.71
N TYR A 144 16.95 -10.71 0.29
CA TYR A 144 18.17 -11.19 0.94
C TYR A 144 17.92 -12.47 1.73
N GLN A 145 18.98 -13.24 1.91
CA GLN A 145 18.90 -14.46 2.71
C GLN A 145 18.49 -14.13 4.16
N GLY A 146 17.38 -14.72 4.61
CA GLY A 146 16.82 -14.50 5.95
C GLY A 146 15.68 -13.50 6.01
N GLU A 147 15.37 -12.79 4.94
CA GLU A 147 14.17 -11.94 4.88
C GLU A 147 12.90 -12.76 4.75
N SER A 148 11.82 -12.26 5.36
CA SER A 148 10.51 -12.89 5.24
C SER A 148 9.94 -12.67 3.85
N ARG A 149 9.61 -13.75 3.17
CA ARG A 149 8.90 -13.69 1.87
C ARG A 149 7.42 -13.38 2.01
N VAL A 150 6.88 -13.47 3.23
CA VAL A 150 5.46 -13.25 3.49
C VAL A 150 5.18 -11.78 3.68
N GLN A 151 4.25 -11.26 2.90
CA GLN A 151 3.76 -9.90 2.99
C GLN A 151 2.55 -9.84 3.94
N THR A 152 2.61 -8.95 4.93
CA THR A 152 1.46 -8.63 5.76
C THR A 152 0.42 -7.86 4.94
N THR A 153 -0.84 -8.22 5.09
CA THR A 153 -1.99 -7.59 4.41
C THR A 153 -2.90 -6.90 5.41
N LEU A 154 -3.62 -5.89 4.96
CA LEU A 154 -4.80 -5.37 5.64
C LEU A 154 -6.02 -6.03 5.00
N ASP A 155 -6.73 -6.81 5.80
CA ASP A 155 -7.90 -7.56 5.35
C ASP A 155 -9.16 -6.80 5.75
N LEU A 156 -10.13 -6.75 4.83
CA LEU A 156 -11.42 -6.12 5.04
C LEU A 156 -12.53 -7.12 4.75
N THR A 157 -13.46 -7.26 5.69
CA THR A 157 -14.64 -8.08 5.50
C THR A 157 -15.89 -7.23 5.68
N TYR A 158 -16.69 -7.14 4.63
CA TYR A 158 -17.92 -6.37 4.59
C TYR A 158 -19.14 -7.29 4.68
N TYR A 159 -20.04 -6.97 5.61
CA TYR A 159 -21.27 -7.71 5.89
C TYR A 159 -22.48 -6.83 5.61
N PRO A 160 -22.96 -6.79 4.37
CA PRO A 160 -24.04 -5.86 3.98
C PRO A 160 -25.36 -6.09 4.69
N ASN A 161 -25.61 -7.32 5.17
CA ASN A 161 -26.84 -7.72 5.85
C ASN A 161 -26.79 -7.56 7.37
N GLU A 162 -25.60 -7.19 7.92
CA GLU A 162 -25.43 -7.02 9.35
C GLU A 162 -25.28 -5.54 9.70
N ARG A 163 -25.96 -5.12 10.77
CA ARG A 163 -25.83 -3.75 11.26
C ARG A 163 -24.45 -3.49 11.81
N GLY A 164 -23.90 -2.35 11.41
CA GLY A 164 -22.60 -1.89 11.88
C GLY A 164 -22.67 -1.06 13.16
N PRO A 165 -21.51 -0.66 13.69
CA PRO A 165 -21.43 0.23 14.85
C PRO A 165 -22.17 1.54 14.59
N TYR A 166 -22.80 2.09 15.66
CA TYR A 166 -23.61 3.31 15.60
C TYR A 166 -24.83 3.27 14.67
N ASN A 167 -25.24 2.10 14.21
CA ASN A 167 -26.50 1.92 13.50
C ASN A 167 -27.61 1.64 14.52
N ASN A 168 -28.35 2.68 14.89
CA ASN A 168 -29.47 2.62 15.84
C ASN A 168 -30.82 2.44 15.14
N ASN A 169 -30.84 2.15 13.84
CA ASN A 169 -32.07 1.89 13.13
C ASN A 169 -32.64 0.53 13.56
N LEU A 170 -33.72 0.56 14.28
CA LEU A 170 -34.48 -0.66 14.69
C LEU A 170 -35.50 -1.09 13.64
N ALA A 171 -35.66 -0.35 12.54
CA ALA A 171 -36.54 -0.72 11.46
C ALA A 171 -36.17 -2.09 10.88
N GLU A 172 -37.15 -2.89 10.56
CA GLU A 172 -37.00 -4.28 10.12
C GLU A 172 -36.34 -4.43 8.74
N ASN A 173 -36.28 -3.34 7.97
CA ASN A 173 -35.94 -3.37 6.55
C ASN A 173 -34.44 -3.23 6.24
N PHE A 174 -33.54 -3.36 7.21
CA PHE A 174 -32.11 -3.24 6.96
C PHE A 174 -31.60 -4.26 5.92
N ASN A 175 -32.16 -5.48 5.96
CA ASN A 175 -31.79 -6.58 5.06
C ASN A 175 -32.49 -6.51 3.69
N GLU A 176 -33.54 -5.71 3.54
CA GLU A 176 -34.31 -5.60 2.30
C GLU A 176 -33.66 -4.62 1.30
N LYS A 177 -32.83 -3.68 1.79
CA LYS A 177 -32.21 -2.64 1.00
C LYS A 177 -30.70 -2.68 1.08
N ILE A 178 -30.14 -3.82 0.73
CA ILE A 178 -28.69 -4.07 0.79
C ILE A 178 -27.90 -3.06 -0.02
N ASP A 179 -28.43 -2.61 -1.15
CA ASP A 179 -27.79 -1.65 -2.04
C ASP A 179 -27.68 -0.24 -1.44
N GLU A 180 -28.48 0.09 -0.44
CA GLU A 180 -28.40 1.35 0.29
C GLU A 180 -27.42 1.29 1.48
N ASN A 181 -26.99 0.10 1.87
CA ASN A 181 -26.11 -0.09 3.01
C ASN A 181 -24.68 0.26 2.65
N TRP A 182 -23.99 0.88 3.58
CA TRP A 182 -22.62 1.32 3.39
C TRP A 182 -21.76 0.99 4.61
N ALA A 183 -20.47 0.89 4.39
CA ALA A 183 -19.47 0.86 5.45
C ALA A 183 -18.19 1.52 4.97
N GLY A 184 -17.37 1.99 5.89
CA GLY A 184 -16.12 2.62 5.51
C GLY A 184 -15.20 2.82 6.69
N ILE A 185 -13.94 2.89 6.39
CA ILE A 185 -12.86 3.26 7.32
C ILE A 185 -12.09 4.44 6.75
N PHE A 186 -11.48 5.22 7.62
CA PHE A 186 -10.62 6.32 7.22
C PHE A 186 -9.32 6.30 8.02
N ARG A 187 -8.30 6.89 7.47
CA ARG A 187 -7.04 7.15 8.14
C ARG A 187 -6.64 8.62 7.95
N LYS A 188 -6.22 9.25 9.03
CA LYS A 188 -5.66 10.61 8.95
C LYS A 188 -4.25 10.54 8.37
N ILE A 189 -4.02 11.31 7.32
CA ILE A 189 -2.69 11.54 6.75
C ILE A 189 -2.15 12.81 7.39
N ASN A 190 -1.04 12.70 8.08
CA ASN A 190 -0.31 13.88 8.56
C ASN A 190 0.61 14.33 7.43
N THR A 191 0.26 15.40 6.77
CA THR A 191 1.15 16.16 5.90
C THR A 191 1.82 17.21 6.76
N THR A 192 3.02 16.98 7.22
CA THR A 192 3.91 18.00 7.79
C THR A 192 4.69 18.67 6.70
#